data_9775617c056fbb853ca8181f60454ecd
#
_entry.id   9775617c056fbb853ca8181f60454ecd
#
_cell.length_a   1.000
_cell.length_b   1.000
_cell.length_c   1.000
_cell.angle_alpha   90.00
_cell.angle_beta   90.00
_cell.angle_gamma   90.00
#
_symmetry.space_group_name_H-M   'P 1'
#
loop_
_entity.id
_entity.type
_entity.pdbx_description
1 polymer ?
#
loop_
_entity_poly.entity_id
_entity_poly.type
_entity_poly.pdbx_seq_one_letter_code
_entity_poly.pdbx_strand_id
1 'polypeptide(L)'
;MSNTSYDTYRESVAGRADVEDTPELVAYYKELAALKTGALWTVANKIEPWQPKSESVPVLWRFRDLREHVLRSVDLVTPEKAGRRVVYLNNPGRQDVSAAVGWLYSGLQVMHPGEAASAHAHSSSALRFIMEGRGAYTIVDGHKMTLNANDFVLTPNGTWHEHGVSAEGTTCIWQDGLDIPLVNALEAGFYAVHPDLQQAVTHAVDDMPAIWGGKGLRPHDGNWSKPYSPLFKYEWAPTYEALVRHSKVTEGSPFDGVLMHYINPVTGGPVMPTIGASMQLLRPGEATRAHRHTGSFIYQVAKGSGYSIINGQRFDWTERDIFCVPSWAFHEHANASASDDAVLFCFNDLPVMQSLGLYREQALAENDGHQAVL
;
A
#
# COMPACT_ATOMS: atom_id res chain seq x y z
N MET A 1 -23.58 -9.98 5.13
CA MET A 1 -23.40 -10.52 3.78
C MET A 1 -23.10 -11.99 3.93
N SER A 2 -23.80 -12.89 3.23
CA SER A 2 -23.66 -14.33 3.41
C SER A 2 -22.24 -14.74 3.04
N ASN A 3 -21.50 -15.29 4.00
CA ASN A 3 -20.28 -16.04 3.76
C ASN A 3 -20.63 -17.26 2.89
N THR A 4 -20.55 -17.10 1.58
CA THR A 4 -20.52 -18.26 0.71
C THR A 4 -19.15 -18.87 0.90
N SER A 5 -19.07 -19.93 1.71
CA SER A 5 -17.81 -20.62 1.94
C SER A 5 -17.41 -21.26 0.61
N TYR A 6 -16.37 -20.76 -0.02
CA TYR A 6 -15.72 -21.38 -1.17
C TYR A 6 -15.01 -22.69 -0.80
N ASP A 7 -15.03 -23.08 0.48
CA ASP A 7 -14.54 -24.37 0.97
C ASP A 7 -15.25 -25.58 0.38
N THR A 8 -16.42 -25.38 -0.26
CA THR A 8 -17.14 -26.43 -0.97
C THR A 8 -16.65 -26.65 -2.40
N TYR A 9 -15.84 -25.73 -2.97
CA TYR A 9 -15.18 -25.95 -4.26
C TYR A 9 -13.86 -26.69 -4.03
N ARG A 10 -13.95 -27.97 -3.68
CA ARG A 10 -12.78 -28.83 -3.53
C ARG A 10 -12.27 -29.29 -4.89
N GLU A 11 -10.96 -29.61 -4.93
CA GLU A 11 -10.26 -30.28 -6.04
C GLU A 11 -10.91 -31.57 -6.55
N SER A 12 -11.96 -32.07 -5.90
CA SER A 12 -12.69 -33.29 -6.23
C SER A 12 -13.67 -33.16 -7.40
N VAL A 13 -13.75 -32.01 -8.06
CA VAL A 13 -14.55 -31.93 -9.26
C VAL A 13 -13.79 -32.63 -10.37
N ALA A 14 -14.10 -33.90 -10.52
CA ALA A 14 -13.76 -34.72 -11.69
C ALA A 14 -14.06 -33.92 -12.96
N GLY A 15 -13.07 -33.69 -13.79
CA GLY A 15 -13.27 -33.05 -15.08
C GLY A 15 -12.01 -32.48 -15.74
N ARG A 16 -10.95 -32.30 -14.97
CA ARG A 16 -9.66 -31.89 -15.52
C ARG A 16 -8.61 -32.95 -15.15
N ALA A 17 -8.81 -34.17 -15.61
CA ALA A 17 -7.86 -35.25 -15.41
C ALA A 17 -6.57 -34.91 -16.19
N ASP A 18 -5.40 -35.11 -15.56
CA ASP A 18 -4.11 -35.15 -16.24
C ASP A 18 -4.10 -36.39 -17.16
N VAL A 19 -4.69 -36.25 -18.34
CA VAL A 19 -4.62 -37.24 -19.40
C VAL A 19 -3.58 -36.78 -20.39
N GLU A 20 -2.62 -37.64 -20.73
CA GLU A 20 -1.60 -37.33 -21.73
C GLU A 20 -2.24 -36.98 -23.07
N ASP A 21 -1.76 -35.91 -23.70
CA ASP A 21 -2.23 -35.49 -25.02
C ASP A 21 -1.85 -36.50 -26.08
N THR A 22 -2.80 -36.91 -26.89
CA THR A 22 -2.51 -37.74 -28.07
C THR A 22 -1.75 -36.93 -29.14
N PRO A 23 -1.00 -37.61 -30.05
CA PRO A 23 -0.33 -36.92 -31.16
C PRO A 23 -1.29 -36.08 -32.03
N GLU A 24 -2.52 -36.54 -32.22
CA GLU A 24 -3.57 -35.81 -32.96
C GLU A 24 -3.97 -34.54 -32.21
N LEU A 25 -4.07 -34.60 -30.88
CA LEU A 25 -4.46 -33.47 -30.06
C LEU A 25 -3.34 -32.41 -30.04
N VAL A 26 -2.07 -32.85 -29.98
CA VAL A 26 -0.89 -31.95 -30.10
C VAL A 26 -0.85 -31.27 -31.47
N ALA A 27 -1.18 -32.00 -32.56
CA ALA A 27 -1.30 -31.41 -33.89
C ALA A 27 -2.42 -30.37 -33.97
N TYR A 28 -3.58 -30.67 -33.37
CA TYR A 28 -4.71 -29.76 -33.30
C TYR A 28 -4.34 -28.45 -32.56
N TYR A 29 -3.60 -28.52 -31.47
CA TYR A 29 -3.14 -27.31 -30.78
C TYR A 29 -2.26 -26.41 -31.67
N LYS A 30 -1.44 -27.00 -32.53
CA LYS A 30 -0.64 -26.24 -33.51
C LYS A 30 -1.51 -25.54 -34.55
N GLU A 31 -2.57 -26.22 -35.01
CA GLU A 31 -3.56 -25.63 -35.93
C GLU A 31 -4.29 -24.44 -35.27
N LEU A 32 -4.75 -24.61 -34.01
CA LEU A 32 -5.34 -23.51 -33.24
C LEU A 32 -4.37 -22.32 -33.06
N ALA A 33 -3.12 -22.61 -32.72
CA ALA A 33 -2.11 -21.56 -32.55
C ALA A 33 -1.83 -20.78 -33.85
N ALA A 34 -1.84 -21.45 -35.03
CA ALA A 34 -1.71 -20.80 -36.33
C ALA A 34 -2.87 -19.81 -36.61
N LEU A 35 -4.06 -20.10 -36.06
CA LEU A 35 -5.23 -19.22 -36.11
C LEU A 35 -5.26 -18.17 -34.98
N LYS A 36 -4.19 -18.03 -34.19
CA LYS A 36 -4.09 -17.14 -33.01
C LYS A 36 -5.16 -17.46 -31.95
N THR A 37 -5.52 -18.72 -31.82
CA THR A 37 -6.47 -19.24 -30.80
C THR A 37 -5.76 -20.27 -29.93
N GLY A 38 -6.40 -20.69 -28.86
CA GLY A 38 -5.90 -21.74 -27.98
C GLY A 38 -7.04 -22.56 -27.37
N ALA A 39 -6.71 -23.70 -26.82
CA ALA A 39 -7.66 -24.59 -26.17
C ALA A 39 -7.75 -24.25 -24.68
N LEU A 40 -8.92 -23.85 -24.18
CA LEU A 40 -9.11 -23.43 -22.78
C LEU A 40 -8.63 -24.51 -21.79
N TRP A 41 -8.89 -25.78 -22.07
CA TRP A 41 -8.50 -26.88 -21.17
C TRP A 41 -6.99 -27.03 -20.96
N THR A 42 -6.15 -26.52 -21.85
CA THR A 42 -4.68 -26.53 -21.68
C THR A 42 -4.18 -25.47 -20.69
N VAL A 43 -4.98 -24.47 -20.43
CA VAL A 43 -4.64 -23.31 -19.58
C VAL A 43 -5.63 -23.05 -18.45
N ALA A 44 -6.68 -23.87 -18.34
CA ALA A 44 -7.81 -23.64 -17.47
C ALA A 44 -7.40 -23.47 -15.99
N ASN A 45 -6.52 -24.33 -15.46
CA ASN A 45 -6.03 -24.22 -14.08
C ASN A 45 -5.18 -22.94 -13.82
N LYS A 46 -4.64 -22.34 -14.88
CA LYS A 46 -3.91 -21.07 -14.78
C LYS A 46 -4.86 -19.88 -14.81
N ILE A 47 -5.92 -19.93 -15.65
CA ILE A 47 -6.85 -18.80 -15.85
C ILE A 47 -7.93 -18.80 -14.76
N GLU A 48 -8.36 -19.98 -14.32
CA GLU A 48 -9.39 -20.18 -13.31
C GLU A 48 -8.85 -21.05 -12.15
N PRO A 49 -7.93 -20.51 -11.34
CA PRO A 49 -7.34 -21.24 -10.23
C PRO A 49 -8.39 -21.52 -9.14
N TRP A 50 -8.28 -22.65 -8.44
CA TRP A 50 -9.17 -23.02 -7.33
C TRP A 50 -9.16 -22.03 -6.17
N GLN A 51 -8.03 -21.35 -5.96
CA GLN A 51 -7.84 -20.33 -4.94
C GLN A 51 -7.02 -19.19 -5.53
N PRO A 52 -7.13 -17.96 -4.98
CA PRO A 52 -6.27 -16.86 -5.38
C PRO A 52 -4.80 -17.26 -5.28
N LYS A 53 -4.04 -17.00 -6.33
CA LYS A 53 -2.59 -17.24 -6.38
C LYS A 53 -1.88 -15.95 -6.69
N SER A 54 -1.17 -15.42 -5.71
CA SER A 54 -0.29 -14.29 -5.91
C SER A 54 1.05 -14.73 -6.48
N GLU A 55 1.56 -14.00 -7.44
CA GLU A 55 2.94 -14.13 -7.91
C GLU A 55 3.92 -13.41 -6.98
N SER A 56 3.44 -12.46 -6.18
CA SER A 56 4.25 -11.78 -5.18
C SER A 56 4.63 -12.73 -4.05
N VAL A 57 5.82 -12.53 -3.52
CA VAL A 57 6.30 -13.23 -2.33
C VAL A 57 6.39 -12.27 -1.14
N PRO A 58 6.29 -12.74 0.11
CA PRO A 58 6.56 -11.91 1.27
C PRO A 58 7.99 -11.38 1.24
N VAL A 59 8.16 -10.09 1.52
CA VAL A 59 9.49 -9.44 1.57
C VAL A 59 9.53 -8.47 2.75
N LEU A 60 10.67 -8.43 3.43
CA LEU A 60 11.03 -7.38 4.39
C LEU A 60 12.21 -6.58 3.83
N TRP A 61 11.99 -5.28 3.66
CA TRP A 61 13.03 -4.30 3.31
C TRP A 61 13.45 -3.57 4.58
N ARG A 62 14.65 -3.85 5.07
CA ARG A 62 15.17 -3.23 6.28
C ARG A 62 15.65 -1.81 5.99
N PHE A 63 15.06 -0.83 6.63
CA PHE A 63 15.41 0.58 6.40
C PHE A 63 16.89 0.86 6.70
N ARG A 64 17.44 0.25 7.74
CA ARG A 64 18.87 0.40 8.07
C ARG A 64 19.80 -0.03 6.93
N ASP A 65 19.40 -1.03 6.13
CA ASP A 65 20.19 -1.55 5.01
C ASP A 65 20.02 -0.68 3.75
N LEU A 66 18.84 -0.05 3.59
CA LEU A 66 18.51 0.79 2.44
C LEU A 66 18.96 2.24 2.62
N ARG A 67 18.95 2.77 3.83
CA ARG A 67 19.10 4.19 4.13
C ARG A 67 20.35 4.82 3.51
N GLU A 68 21.50 4.18 3.68
CA GLU A 68 22.76 4.68 3.11
C GLU A 68 22.74 4.70 1.58
N HIS A 69 22.14 3.71 0.94
CA HIS A 69 21.98 3.67 -0.52
C HIS A 69 21.02 4.76 -1.02
N VAL A 70 19.92 5.00 -0.30
CA VAL A 70 18.98 6.09 -0.59
C VAL A 70 19.67 7.43 -0.47
N LEU A 71 20.41 7.70 0.61
CA LEU A 71 21.17 8.93 0.80
C LEU A 71 22.25 9.10 -0.28
N ARG A 72 23.00 8.06 -0.59
CA ARG A 72 24.04 8.09 -1.62
C ARG A 72 23.50 8.43 -3.01
N SER A 73 22.25 8.17 -3.29
CA SER A 73 21.64 8.52 -4.59
C SER A 73 21.65 10.02 -4.85
N VAL A 74 21.68 10.84 -3.78
CA VAL A 74 21.74 12.30 -3.89
C VAL A 74 23.07 12.76 -4.49
N ASP A 75 24.18 12.12 -4.12
CA ASP A 75 25.51 12.43 -4.63
C ASP A 75 25.72 11.92 -6.07
N LEU A 76 25.00 10.87 -6.45
CA LEU A 76 25.18 10.19 -7.72
C LEU A 76 24.25 10.66 -8.84
N VAL A 77 23.06 11.16 -8.48
CA VAL A 77 22.02 11.49 -9.45
C VAL A 77 21.47 12.88 -9.18
N THR A 78 21.59 13.79 -10.13
CA THR A 78 21.04 15.15 -10.00
C THR A 78 19.51 15.13 -10.10
N PRO A 79 18.82 16.14 -9.51
CA PRO A 79 17.37 16.27 -9.64
C PRO A 79 16.88 16.30 -11.08
N GLU A 80 17.62 16.96 -11.99
CA GLU A 80 17.29 17.11 -13.40
C GLU A 80 17.33 15.74 -14.11
N LYS A 81 18.32 14.89 -13.76
CA LYS A 81 18.45 13.55 -14.36
C LYS A 81 17.37 12.59 -13.85
N ALA A 82 17.09 12.64 -12.55
CA ALA A 82 16.15 11.72 -11.90
C ALA A 82 14.69 12.14 -12.10
N GLY A 83 14.43 13.46 -12.27
CA GLY A 83 13.11 14.03 -12.02
C GLY A 83 12.71 13.88 -10.55
N ARG A 84 12.83 12.66 -10.03
CA ARG A 84 12.63 12.29 -8.62
C ARG A 84 13.62 11.18 -8.24
N ARG A 85 14.36 11.38 -7.16
CA ARG A 85 15.29 10.34 -6.65
C ARG A 85 14.52 9.36 -5.77
N VAL A 86 14.05 8.29 -6.39
CA VAL A 86 13.32 7.22 -5.72
C VAL A 86 14.06 5.91 -5.92
N VAL A 87 14.35 5.23 -4.82
CA VAL A 87 14.78 3.84 -4.80
C VAL A 87 13.54 2.99 -4.58
N TYR A 88 13.03 2.35 -5.64
CA TYR A 88 11.80 1.56 -5.54
C TYR A 88 12.04 0.18 -4.95
N LEU A 89 11.01 -0.33 -4.26
CA LEU A 89 11.00 -1.65 -3.64
C LEU A 89 10.51 -2.66 -4.66
N ASN A 90 11.37 -3.57 -5.05
CA ASN A 90 11.06 -4.57 -6.07
C ASN A 90 10.75 -5.93 -5.42
N ASN A 91 9.61 -6.53 -5.79
CA ASN A 91 9.25 -7.86 -5.33
C ASN A 91 9.87 -8.92 -6.25
N PRO A 92 10.63 -9.88 -5.72
CA PRO A 92 11.26 -10.91 -6.54
C PRO A 92 10.28 -11.75 -7.39
N GLY A 93 9.05 -11.88 -6.92
CA GLY A 93 7.98 -12.58 -7.66
C GLY A 93 7.27 -11.72 -8.71
N ARG A 94 7.51 -10.41 -8.77
CA ARG A 94 6.86 -9.45 -9.67
C ARG A 94 7.85 -8.65 -10.51
N GLN A 95 8.79 -9.35 -11.13
CA GLN A 95 9.79 -8.72 -12.01
C GLN A 95 9.21 -8.28 -13.37
N ASP A 96 8.01 -8.73 -13.71
CA ASP A 96 7.24 -8.34 -14.88
C ASP A 96 6.76 -6.89 -14.83
N VAL A 97 6.50 -6.38 -13.62
CA VAL A 97 6.08 -5.02 -13.33
C VAL A 97 6.83 -4.51 -12.10
N SER A 98 7.19 -3.24 -12.05
CA SER A 98 7.89 -2.64 -10.90
C SER A 98 6.95 -2.50 -9.69
N ALA A 99 6.53 -3.64 -9.11
CA ALA A 99 5.62 -3.70 -7.98
C ALA A 99 6.33 -4.14 -6.70
N ALA A 100 5.96 -3.56 -5.58
CA ALA A 100 6.38 -4.02 -4.25
C ALA A 100 5.53 -5.23 -3.80
N VAL A 101 4.25 -5.26 -4.15
CA VAL A 101 3.35 -6.41 -3.96
C VAL A 101 2.10 -6.24 -4.82
N GLY A 102 1.62 -7.31 -5.42
CA GLY A 102 0.40 -7.30 -6.23
C GLY A 102 0.43 -6.21 -7.31
N TRP A 103 -0.45 -5.24 -7.20
CA TRP A 103 -0.57 -4.09 -8.09
C TRP A 103 -0.17 -2.77 -7.43
N LEU A 104 0.57 -2.84 -6.31
CA LEU A 104 1.06 -1.69 -5.56
C LEU A 104 2.56 -1.49 -5.80
N TYR A 105 2.90 -0.28 -6.18
CA TYR A 105 4.26 0.24 -6.21
C TYR A 105 4.60 0.86 -4.86
N SER A 106 5.87 0.74 -4.44
CA SER A 106 6.42 1.50 -3.32
C SER A 106 7.89 1.83 -3.55
N GLY A 107 8.36 2.91 -2.95
CA GLY A 107 9.75 3.33 -3.03
C GLY A 107 10.11 4.33 -1.94
N LEU A 108 11.41 4.55 -1.76
CA LEU A 108 11.95 5.54 -0.84
C LEU A 108 12.46 6.73 -1.65
N GLN A 109 11.83 7.87 -1.49
CA GLN A 109 12.27 9.13 -2.09
C GLN A 109 13.12 9.91 -1.09
N VAL A 110 14.19 10.53 -1.59
CA VAL A 110 15.09 11.39 -0.81
C VAL A 110 15.20 12.76 -1.44
N MET A 111 15.16 13.79 -0.60
CA MET A 111 15.40 15.19 -1.01
C MET A 111 16.22 15.94 0.02
N HIS A 112 17.11 16.83 -0.47
CA HIS A 112 17.90 17.73 0.34
C HIS A 112 17.19 19.06 0.60
N PRO A 113 17.64 19.82 1.63
CA PRO A 113 17.19 21.19 1.85
C PRO A 113 17.32 22.06 0.60
N GLY A 114 16.26 22.81 0.29
CA GLY A 114 16.18 23.68 -0.88
C GLY A 114 15.84 22.99 -2.20
N GLU A 115 15.71 21.65 -2.24
CA GLU A 115 15.28 20.94 -3.45
C GLU A 115 13.76 20.92 -3.56
N ALA A 116 13.29 21.01 -4.81
CA ALA A 116 11.91 20.79 -5.20
C ALA A 116 11.87 19.94 -6.48
N ALA A 117 11.01 18.93 -6.49
CA ALA A 117 10.68 18.18 -7.69
C ALA A 117 9.69 18.99 -8.54
N SER A 118 9.82 18.91 -9.88
CA SER A 118 8.91 19.62 -10.78
C SER A 118 7.45 19.17 -10.59
N ALA A 119 6.54 20.13 -10.65
CA ALA A 119 5.11 19.87 -10.61
C ALA A 119 4.68 19.03 -11.80
N HIS A 120 3.89 18.00 -11.52
CA HIS A 120 3.41 17.05 -12.53
C HIS A 120 2.06 16.48 -12.11
N ALA A 121 1.40 15.82 -13.05
CA ALA A 121 0.16 15.08 -12.81
C ALA A 121 0.25 13.71 -13.48
N HIS A 122 -0.38 12.70 -12.88
CA HIS A 122 -0.47 11.36 -13.45
C HIS A 122 -1.77 10.66 -13.09
N SER A 123 -2.15 9.64 -13.88
CA SER A 123 -3.36 8.85 -13.66
C SER A 123 -3.33 8.02 -12.40
N SER A 124 -2.15 7.59 -11.96
CA SER A 124 -2.03 6.82 -10.72
C SER A 124 -2.32 7.69 -9.50
N SER A 125 -3.00 7.10 -8.52
CA SER A 125 -3.09 7.67 -7.18
C SER A 125 -1.78 7.43 -6.44
N ALA A 126 -1.36 8.40 -5.62
CA ALA A 126 -0.16 8.27 -4.83
C ALA A 126 -0.37 8.72 -3.38
N LEU A 127 0.45 8.20 -2.52
CA LEU A 127 0.53 8.57 -1.11
C LEU A 127 2.00 8.71 -0.68
N ARG A 128 2.21 9.39 0.44
CA ARG A 128 3.51 9.47 1.13
C ARG A 128 3.34 9.23 2.61
N PHE A 129 4.28 8.52 3.18
CA PHE A 129 4.43 8.39 4.62
C PHE A 129 5.85 8.80 5.02
N ILE A 130 5.95 9.84 5.86
CA ILE A 130 7.22 10.50 6.14
C ILE A 130 8.03 9.68 7.14
N MET A 131 9.27 9.33 6.78
CA MET A 131 10.13 8.46 7.60
C MET A 131 11.12 9.26 8.44
N GLU A 132 11.81 10.24 7.85
CA GLU A 132 12.78 11.08 8.58
C GLU A 132 12.97 12.44 7.90
N GLY A 133 13.52 13.38 8.66
CA GLY A 133 13.82 14.73 8.23
C GLY A 133 12.82 15.76 8.72
N ARG A 134 13.08 17.03 8.36
CA ARG A 134 12.26 18.19 8.70
C ARG A 134 12.21 19.17 7.53
N GLY A 135 11.08 19.87 7.40
CA GLY A 135 10.91 20.90 6.38
C GLY A 135 10.42 20.35 5.03
N ALA A 136 10.05 19.08 4.96
CA ALA A 136 9.38 18.54 3.79
C ALA A 136 8.01 19.20 3.61
N TYR A 137 7.61 19.36 2.35
CA TYR A 137 6.27 19.83 1.98
C TYR A 137 5.77 19.15 0.72
N THR A 138 4.47 19.13 0.57
CA THR A 138 3.79 18.75 -0.67
C THR A 138 2.79 19.84 -1.04
N ILE A 139 2.67 20.16 -2.35
CA ILE A 139 1.64 21.03 -2.88
C ILE A 139 0.75 20.18 -3.78
N VAL A 140 -0.56 20.21 -3.58
CA VAL A 140 -1.57 19.50 -4.38
C VAL A 140 -2.62 20.51 -4.83
N ASP A 141 -2.77 20.71 -6.14
CA ASP A 141 -3.72 21.66 -6.73
C ASP A 141 -3.68 23.05 -6.04
N GLY A 142 -2.46 23.54 -5.70
CA GLY A 142 -2.25 24.84 -5.05
C GLY A 142 -2.38 24.86 -3.53
N HIS A 143 -2.71 23.74 -2.89
CA HIS A 143 -2.75 23.56 -1.43
C HIS A 143 -1.40 23.05 -0.93
N LYS A 144 -0.65 23.89 -0.20
CA LYS A 144 0.64 23.52 0.38
C LYS A 144 0.46 22.95 1.78
N MET A 145 1.05 21.77 2.01
CA MET A 145 1.06 21.09 3.30
C MET A 145 2.50 20.91 3.80
N THR A 146 2.75 21.27 5.05
CA THR A 146 4.00 20.98 5.74
C THR A 146 3.96 19.56 6.32
N LEU A 147 5.10 18.86 6.30
CA LEU A 147 5.17 17.45 6.62
C LEU A 147 6.14 17.17 7.77
N ASN A 148 5.70 16.37 8.71
CA ASN A 148 6.49 15.86 9.83
C ASN A 148 6.63 14.33 9.74
N ALA A 149 7.54 13.75 10.53
CA ALA A 149 7.69 12.31 10.59
C ALA A 149 6.37 11.61 10.97
N ASN A 150 6.07 10.52 10.28
CA ASN A 150 4.86 9.72 10.36
C ASN A 150 3.56 10.42 9.89
N ASP A 151 3.63 11.63 9.32
CA ASP A 151 2.49 12.20 8.60
C ASP A 151 2.19 11.38 7.34
N PHE A 152 0.91 11.17 7.07
CA PHE A 152 0.40 10.50 5.89
C PHE A 152 -0.21 11.53 4.93
N VAL A 153 0.22 11.51 3.67
CA VAL A 153 -0.13 12.51 2.66
C VAL A 153 -0.65 11.86 1.39
N LEU A 154 -1.68 12.46 0.80
CA LEU A 154 -2.29 12.04 -0.44
C LEU A 154 -1.88 12.94 -1.60
N THR A 155 -1.62 12.34 -2.75
CA THR A 155 -1.57 12.99 -4.05
C THR A 155 -2.47 12.18 -5.00
N PRO A 156 -3.79 12.48 -4.99
CA PRO A 156 -4.77 11.71 -5.72
C PRO A 156 -4.55 11.78 -7.24
N ASN A 157 -5.07 10.80 -7.96
CA ASN A 157 -4.98 10.72 -9.41
C ASN A 157 -5.45 12.01 -10.10
N GLY A 158 -4.70 12.43 -11.12
CA GLY A 158 -5.02 13.58 -11.95
C GLY A 158 -4.80 14.95 -11.30
N THR A 159 -4.36 15.03 -10.05
CA THR A 159 -4.02 16.29 -9.39
C THR A 159 -2.63 16.76 -9.79
N TRP A 160 -2.47 18.08 -9.97
CA TRP A 160 -1.15 18.68 -10.04
C TRP A 160 -0.48 18.61 -8.67
N HIS A 161 0.73 18.08 -8.60
CA HIS A 161 1.44 18.00 -7.34
C HIS A 161 2.96 18.15 -7.51
N GLU A 162 3.58 18.68 -6.47
CA GLU A 162 5.02 18.81 -6.33
C GLU A 162 5.45 18.58 -4.88
N HIS A 163 6.72 18.30 -4.68
CA HIS A 163 7.31 18.02 -3.38
C HIS A 163 8.63 18.74 -3.25
N GLY A 164 8.95 19.13 -2.03
CA GLY A 164 10.23 19.77 -1.75
C GLY A 164 10.61 19.70 -0.28
N VAL A 165 11.79 20.20 0.00
CA VAL A 165 12.30 20.43 1.36
C VAL A 165 12.72 21.89 1.45
N SER A 166 12.24 22.61 2.47
CA SER A 166 12.59 24.00 2.70
C SER A 166 14.11 24.16 2.93
N ALA A 167 14.68 25.32 2.62
CA ALA A 167 16.10 25.56 2.77
C ALA A 167 16.61 25.42 4.22
N GLU A 168 15.73 25.68 5.19
CA GLU A 168 15.99 25.54 6.64
C GLU A 168 15.74 24.11 7.16
N GLY A 169 15.34 23.19 6.28
CA GLY A 169 15.04 21.81 6.61
C GLY A 169 16.30 20.96 6.79
N THR A 170 16.08 19.67 6.86
CA THR A 170 17.13 18.64 6.80
C THR A 170 16.83 17.69 5.66
N THR A 171 17.78 16.86 5.27
CA THR A 171 17.50 15.78 4.31
C THR A 171 16.31 14.97 4.77
N CYS A 172 15.31 14.81 3.89
CA CYS A 172 14.10 14.08 4.17
C CYS A 172 14.05 12.79 3.34
N ILE A 173 13.56 11.74 3.98
CA ILE A 173 13.22 10.47 3.32
C ILE A 173 11.77 10.14 3.65
N TRP A 174 11.01 9.73 2.65
CA TRP A 174 9.65 9.23 2.81
C TRP A 174 9.40 8.01 1.94
N GLN A 175 8.45 7.21 2.36
CA GLN A 175 7.93 6.13 1.54
C GLN A 175 6.85 6.67 0.61
N ASP A 176 7.00 6.41 -0.69
CA ASP A 176 5.94 6.56 -1.68
C ASP A 176 5.16 5.25 -1.83
N GLY A 177 3.85 5.35 -2.00
CA GLY A 177 2.97 4.25 -2.38
C GLY A 177 2.09 4.68 -3.55
N LEU A 178 2.01 3.86 -4.61
CA LEU A 178 1.22 4.18 -5.81
C LEU A 178 0.55 2.93 -6.38
N ASP A 179 -0.52 3.15 -7.13
CA ASP A 179 -1.22 2.12 -7.92
C ASP A 179 -0.77 2.07 -9.40
N ILE A 180 0.46 2.52 -9.70
CA ILE A 180 1.00 2.52 -11.07
C ILE A 180 0.83 1.16 -11.78
N PRO A 181 1.16 0.00 -11.15
CA PRO A 181 0.99 -1.28 -11.82
C PRO A 181 -0.46 -1.59 -12.19
N LEU A 182 -1.42 -1.19 -11.35
CA LEU A 182 -2.85 -1.33 -11.63
C LEU A 182 -3.28 -0.45 -12.80
N VAL A 183 -2.89 0.83 -12.79
CA VAL A 183 -3.22 1.79 -13.86
C VAL A 183 -2.63 1.33 -15.19
N ASN A 184 -1.41 0.79 -15.19
CA ASN A 184 -0.77 0.25 -16.38
C ASN A 184 -1.46 -1.04 -16.87
N ALA A 185 -1.91 -1.91 -15.96
CA ALA A 185 -2.67 -3.11 -16.32
C ALA A 185 -4.04 -2.77 -16.96
N LEU A 186 -4.62 -1.62 -16.59
CA LEU A 186 -5.84 -1.07 -17.19
C LEU A 186 -5.56 -0.24 -18.45
N GLU A 187 -4.31 -0.12 -18.88
CA GLU A 187 -3.88 0.68 -20.04
C GLU A 187 -4.35 2.15 -19.96
N ALA A 188 -4.44 2.72 -18.74
CA ALA A 188 -5.02 4.03 -18.45
C ALA A 188 -3.98 5.08 -17.98
N GLY A 189 -2.70 4.86 -18.28
CA GLY A 189 -1.61 5.69 -17.81
C GLY A 189 -1.48 7.00 -18.61
N PHE A 190 -1.58 8.15 -17.92
CA PHE A 190 -1.22 9.47 -18.42
C PHE A 190 -0.20 10.10 -17.50
N TYR A 191 0.68 10.91 -18.06
CA TYR A 191 1.64 11.71 -17.32
C TYR A 191 1.79 13.07 -17.99
N ALA A 192 1.81 14.14 -17.19
CA ALA A 192 2.01 15.50 -17.66
C ALA A 192 2.95 16.27 -16.72
N VAL A 193 3.81 17.10 -17.29
CA VAL A 193 4.65 18.05 -16.55
C VAL A 193 3.97 19.42 -16.59
N HIS A 194 3.94 20.11 -15.44
CA HIS A 194 3.35 21.43 -15.36
C HIS A 194 4.13 22.43 -16.24
N PRO A 195 3.45 23.29 -17.04
CA PRO A 195 4.13 24.21 -17.95
C PRO A 195 5.16 25.12 -17.26
N ASP A 196 4.85 25.58 -16.05
CA ASP A 196 5.74 26.46 -15.26
C ASP A 196 6.73 25.69 -14.38
N LEU A 197 6.77 24.35 -14.49
CA LEU A 197 7.58 23.44 -13.67
C LEU A 197 7.27 23.45 -12.16
N GLN A 198 6.59 24.47 -11.67
CA GLN A 198 6.10 24.60 -10.31
C GLN A 198 4.69 25.17 -10.32
N GLN A 199 3.89 24.84 -9.33
CA GLN A 199 2.56 25.39 -9.21
C GLN A 199 2.52 26.54 -8.21
N ALA A 200 1.63 27.51 -8.43
CA ALA A 200 1.37 28.57 -7.47
C ALA A 200 0.69 28.02 -6.22
N VAL A 201 1.13 28.47 -5.05
CA VAL A 201 0.40 28.23 -3.79
C VAL A 201 -0.75 29.25 -3.74
N THR A 202 -1.97 28.77 -3.88
CA THR A 202 -3.17 29.62 -4.00
C THR A 202 -4.02 29.67 -2.74
N HIS A 203 -3.68 28.86 -1.74
CA HIS A 203 -4.39 28.71 -0.48
C HIS A 203 -3.44 28.90 0.71
N ALA A 204 -4.00 29.05 1.90
CA ALA A 204 -3.17 29.09 3.12
C ALA A 204 -2.45 27.75 3.34
N VAL A 205 -1.25 27.82 3.91
CA VAL A 205 -0.50 26.60 4.26
C VAL A 205 -1.30 25.78 5.26
N ASP A 206 -1.37 24.48 5.05
CA ASP A 206 -2.12 23.51 5.87
C ASP A 206 -3.63 23.80 5.98
N ASP A 207 -4.24 24.45 4.98
CA ASP A 207 -5.67 24.75 4.95
C ASP A 207 -6.54 23.49 4.87
N MET A 208 -6.16 22.48 4.08
CA MET A 208 -6.95 21.25 3.92
C MET A 208 -7.09 20.46 5.25
N PRO A 209 -6.05 20.24 6.06
CA PRO A 209 -6.19 19.69 7.40
C PRO A 209 -7.04 20.57 8.33
N ALA A 210 -6.93 21.90 8.23
CA ALA A 210 -7.73 22.82 9.05
C ALA A 210 -9.21 22.77 8.69
N ILE A 211 -9.53 22.64 7.40
CA ILE A 211 -10.92 22.59 6.91
C ILE A 211 -11.55 21.21 7.17
N TRP A 212 -10.86 20.13 6.85
CA TRP A 212 -11.43 18.78 6.78
C TRP A 212 -11.02 17.85 7.92
N GLY A 213 -10.00 18.22 8.71
CA GLY A 213 -9.48 17.42 9.84
C GLY A 213 -10.29 17.56 11.14
N GLY A 214 -11.44 18.15 11.12
CA GLY A 214 -12.22 18.61 12.29
C GLY A 214 -12.97 17.52 13.06
N LYS A 215 -12.36 16.41 13.47
CA LYS A 215 -12.87 15.47 14.52
C LYS A 215 -14.41 15.24 14.50
N GLY A 216 -14.96 14.89 13.33
CA GLY A 216 -16.41 14.67 13.16
C GLY A 216 -17.21 15.91 12.79
N LEU A 217 -16.56 17.06 12.54
CA LEU A 217 -17.18 18.24 11.98
C LEU A 217 -16.93 18.32 10.47
N ARG A 218 -17.94 18.73 9.74
CA ARG A 218 -17.87 18.99 8.30
C ARG A 218 -18.17 20.47 8.06
N PRO A 219 -17.40 21.16 7.18
CA PRO A 219 -17.73 22.52 6.78
C PRO A 219 -19.16 22.61 6.19
N HIS A 220 -19.93 23.64 6.57
CA HIS A 220 -21.28 23.84 6.06
C HIS A 220 -21.29 23.98 4.52
N ASP A 221 -20.36 24.76 4.00
CA ASP A 221 -20.24 25.04 2.56
C ASP A 221 -19.26 24.09 1.84
N GLY A 222 -18.80 23.04 2.55
CA GLY A 222 -17.83 22.07 2.03
C GLY A 222 -18.44 21.14 0.99
N ASN A 223 -18.49 21.59 -0.27
CA ASN A 223 -18.87 20.77 -1.42
C ASN A 223 -17.63 20.10 -2.00
N TRP A 224 -17.56 18.78 -1.88
CA TRP A 224 -16.50 17.97 -2.48
C TRP A 224 -17.11 16.86 -3.33
N SER A 225 -16.87 16.93 -4.65
CA SER A 225 -17.42 15.99 -5.63
C SER A 225 -16.39 15.03 -6.20
N LYS A 226 -15.14 15.13 -5.75
CA LYS A 226 -14.06 14.24 -6.20
C LYS A 226 -14.17 12.88 -5.52
N PRO A 227 -13.72 11.78 -6.16
CA PRO A 227 -13.83 10.43 -5.61
C PRO A 227 -12.81 10.12 -4.51
N TYR A 228 -11.88 11.01 -4.23
CA TYR A 228 -10.84 10.90 -3.22
C TYR A 228 -11.07 11.88 -2.06
N SER A 229 -10.38 11.67 -0.95
CA SER A 229 -10.48 12.52 0.23
C SER A 229 -10.00 13.96 -0.04
N PRO A 230 -10.71 14.99 0.43
CA PRO A 230 -10.21 16.37 0.46
C PRO A 230 -9.15 16.58 1.55
N LEU A 231 -9.10 15.72 2.56
CA LEU A 231 -8.08 15.75 3.59
C LEU A 231 -6.79 15.17 3.01
N PHE A 232 -5.96 16.03 2.39
CA PHE A 232 -4.73 15.59 1.73
C PHE A 232 -3.61 15.23 2.71
N LYS A 233 -3.68 15.67 3.97
CA LYS A 233 -2.72 15.31 5.03
C LYS A 233 -3.44 14.82 6.28
N TYR A 234 -3.01 13.67 6.78
CA TYR A 234 -3.39 13.08 8.06
C TYR A 234 -2.18 13.15 8.99
N GLU A 235 -2.28 13.97 10.03
CA GLU A 235 -1.18 14.21 10.95
C GLU A 235 -0.95 13.04 11.91
N TRP A 236 0.30 12.74 12.20
CA TRP A 236 0.68 11.66 13.10
C TRP A 236 0.15 11.85 14.52
N ALA A 237 0.33 13.05 15.11
CA ALA A 237 -0.01 13.27 16.51
C ALA A 237 -1.48 12.96 16.83
N PRO A 238 -2.49 13.52 16.13
CA PRO A 238 -3.89 13.19 16.36
C PRO A 238 -4.23 11.73 15.98
N THR A 239 -3.57 11.14 14.99
CA THR A 239 -3.76 9.74 14.60
C THR A 239 -3.30 8.80 15.71
N TYR A 240 -2.09 8.99 16.24
CA TYR A 240 -1.55 8.19 17.33
C TYR A 240 -2.36 8.35 18.62
N GLU A 241 -2.77 9.59 18.94
CA GLU A 241 -3.67 9.84 20.08
C GLU A 241 -4.99 9.07 19.95
N ALA A 242 -5.58 9.05 18.76
CA ALA A 242 -6.83 8.30 18.51
C ALA A 242 -6.64 6.79 18.69
N LEU A 243 -5.54 6.22 18.16
CA LEU A 243 -5.18 4.81 18.37
C LEU A 243 -5.02 4.46 19.86
N VAL A 244 -4.25 5.27 20.60
CA VAL A 244 -4.01 5.05 22.04
C VAL A 244 -5.30 5.20 22.86
N ARG A 245 -6.20 6.11 22.49
CA ARG A 245 -7.51 6.20 23.12
C ARG A 245 -8.37 4.98 22.83
N HIS A 246 -8.40 4.56 21.59
CA HIS A 246 -9.17 3.40 21.16
C HIS A 246 -8.67 2.13 21.85
N SER A 247 -7.35 1.95 21.96
CA SER A 247 -6.75 0.77 22.63
C SER A 247 -7.13 0.61 24.09
N LYS A 248 -7.55 1.69 24.77
CA LYS A 248 -7.98 1.66 26.18
C LYS A 248 -9.42 1.22 26.38
N VAL A 249 -10.23 1.22 25.32
CA VAL A 249 -11.69 0.96 25.40
C VAL A 249 -12.14 -0.20 24.53
N THR A 250 -11.22 -0.88 23.84
CA THR A 250 -11.50 -2.06 23.03
C THR A 250 -10.46 -3.14 23.24
N GLU A 251 -10.84 -4.39 23.09
CA GLU A 251 -9.90 -5.51 23.01
C GLU A 251 -9.24 -5.56 21.61
N GLY A 252 -9.89 -4.99 20.60
CA GLY A 252 -9.46 -5.01 19.21
C GLY A 252 -9.89 -6.28 18.47
N SER A 253 -9.38 -6.42 17.25
CA SER A 253 -9.55 -7.62 16.43
C SER A 253 -8.55 -8.71 16.86
N PRO A 254 -8.94 -9.98 16.93
CA PRO A 254 -8.00 -11.05 17.18
C PRO A 254 -6.96 -11.21 16.05
N PHE A 255 -7.20 -10.64 14.88
CA PHE A 255 -6.35 -10.71 13.70
C PHE A 255 -5.50 -9.46 13.47
N ASP A 256 -5.98 -8.30 13.97
CA ASP A 256 -5.38 -7.00 13.67
C ASP A 256 -5.01 -6.20 14.93
N GLY A 257 -5.34 -6.68 16.14
CA GLY A 257 -5.20 -5.87 17.35
C GLY A 257 -6.09 -4.62 17.27
N VAL A 258 -5.54 -3.45 17.51
CA VAL A 258 -6.27 -2.17 17.40
C VAL A 258 -6.02 -1.56 16.03
N LEU A 259 -6.99 -1.65 15.14
CA LEU A 259 -6.92 -1.16 13.76
C LEU A 259 -7.85 0.04 13.55
N MET A 260 -7.34 1.11 12.96
CA MET A 260 -8.12 2.27 12.53
C MET A 260 -7.81 2.62 11.07
N HIS A 261 -8.85 2.82 10.28
CA HIS A 261 -8.71 3.22 8.88
C HIS A 261 -8.65 4.73 8.75
N TYR A 262 -7.76 5.22 7.87
CA TYR A 262 -7.85 6.57 7.36
C TYR A 262 -9.05 6.66 6.43
N ILE A 263 -9.90 7.65 6.64
CA ILE A 263 -11.17 7.79 5.91
C ILE A 263 -11.22 9.09 5.13
N ASN A 264 -11.96 9.09 4.05
CA ASN A 264 -12.43 10.31 3.41
C ASN A 264 -13.50 10.95 4.31
N PRO A 265 -13.29 12.14 4.87
CA PRO A 265 -14.23 12.76 5.83
C PRO A 265 -15.59 13.13 5.20
N VAL A 266 -15.69 13.14 3.88
CA VAL A 266 -16.96 13.44 3.17
C VAL A 266 -17.84 12.21 3.06
N THR A 267 -17.23 11.03 2.82
CA THR A 267 -17.96 9.80 2.51
C THR A 267 -17.91 8.76 3.63
N GLY A 268 -16.90 8.84 4.51
CA GLY A 268 -16.58 7.78 5.46
C GLY A 268 -15.92 6.54 4.84
N GLY A 269 -15.72 6.56 3.51
CA GLY A 269 -15.06 5.49 2.76
C GLY A 269 -13.53 5.64 2.71
N PRO A 270 -12.85 4.86 1.83
CA PRO A 270 -11.41 4.91 1.68
C PRO A 270 -10.91 6.28 1.22
N VAL A 271 -9.66 6.58 1.52
CA VAL A 271 -9.03 7.86 1.20
C VAL A 271 -8.90 8.10 -0.31
N MET A 272 -8.73 7.04 -1.09
CA MET A 272 -8.68 7.06 -2.55
C MET A 272 -9.43 5.84 -3.11
N PRO A 273 -9.94 5.90 -4.35
CA PRO A 273 -10.72 4.79 -4.92
C PRO A 273 -9.97 3.46 -5.04
N THR A 274 -8.67 3.53 -5.24
CA THR A 274 -7.81 2.37 -5.51
C THR A 274 -6.92 1.98 -4.33
N ILE A 275 -6.69 2.92 -3.39
CA ILE A 275 -5.78 2.72 -2.26
C ILE A 275 -6.51 3.03 -0.95
N GLY A 276 -6.57 2.05 -0.07
CA GLY A 276 -6.91 2.19 1.34
C GLY A 276 -5.66 2.38 2.19
N ALA A 277 -5.83 2.99 3.37
CA ALA A 277 -4.76 3.11 4.34
C ALA A 277 -5.29 2.95 5.78
N SER A 278 -4.45 2.45 6.66
CA SER A 278 -4.79 2.20 8.06
C SER A 278 -3.58 2.32 8.98
N MET A 279 -3.88 2.48 10.26
CA MET A 279 -2.93 2.37 11.38
C MET A 279 -3.34 1.23 12.29
N GLN A 280 -2.39 0.36 12.58
CA GLN A 280 -2.53 -0.77 13.49
C GLN A 280 -1.66 -0.56 14.72
N LEU A 281 -2.22 -0.75 15.91
CA LEU A 281 -1.46 -0.75 17.16
C LEU A 281 -1.53 -2.14 17.79
N LEU A 282 -0.37 -2.66 18.12
CA LEU A 282 -0.17 -3.88 18.89
C LEU A 282 0.33 -3.49 20.29
N ARG A 283 -0.40 -3.89 21.31
CA ARG A 283 -0.01 -3.66 22.72
C ARG A 283 1.27 -4.39 23.07
N PRO A 284 1.93 -4.05 24.17
CA PRO A 284 3.10 -4.80 24.64
C PRO A 284 2.82 -6.30 24.74
N GLY A 285 3.65 -7.12 24.06
CA GLY A 285 3.54 -8.58 24.05
C GLY A 285 2.34 -9.13 23.26
N GLU A 286 1.53 -8.30 22.61
CA GLU A 286 0.38 -8.75 21.82
C GLU A 286 0.85 -9.48 20.57
N ALA A 287 0.25 -10.65 20.31
CA ALA A 287 0.38 -11.41 19.07
C ALA A 287 -1.03 -11.66 18.51
N THR A 288 -1.25 -11.33 17.25
CA THR A 288 -2.51 -11.56 16.56
C THR A 288 -2.61 -13.00 16.06
N ARG A 289 -3.83 -13.45 15.77
CA ARG A 289 -4.07 -14.71 15.07
C ARG A 289 -3.87 -14.55 13.57
N ALA A 290 -3.53 -15.64 12.91
CA ALA A 290 -3.36 -15.65 11.48
C ALA A 290 -4.69 -15.65 10.73
N HIS A 291 -4.77 -14.83 9.71
CA HIS A 291 -5.81 -14.83 8.71
C HIS A 291 -5.21 -14.57 7.32
N ARG A 292 -6.01 -14.73 6.30
CA ARG A 292 -5.69 -14.33 4.93
C ARG A 292 -6.89 -13.66 4.28
N HIS A 293 -6.61 -12.77 3.34
CA HIS A 293 -7.64 -12.09 2.55
C HIS A 293 -7.14 -11.82 1.14
N THR A 294 -8.06 -11.57 0.21
CA THR A 294 -7.72 -11.02 -1.10
C THR A 294 -7.35 -9.54 -0.94
N GLY A 295 -6.48 -9.07 -1.83
CA GLY A 295 -5.84 -7.76 -1.72
C GLY A 295 -4.42 -7.86 -1.17
N SER A 296 -3.60 -6.91 -1.54
CA SER A 296 -2.18 -6.83 -1.21
C SER A 296 -1.93 -5.69 -0.25
N PHE A 297 -0.99 -5.89 0.69
CA PHE A 297 -0.72 -4.93 1.76
C PHE A 297 0.77 -4.60 1.83
N ILE A 298 1.07 -3.34 2.05
CA ILE A 298 2.41 -2.85 2.36
C ILE A 298 2.34 -2.19 3.72
N TYR A 299 3.17 -2.68 4.64
CA TYR A 299 3.31 -2.16 5.99
C TYR A 299 4.61 -1.39 6.13
N GLN A 300 4.57 -0.29 6.88
CA GLN A 300 5.75 0.39 7.41
C GLN A 300 5.64 0.47 8.93
N VAL A 301 6.73 0.13 9.62
CA VAL A 301 6.80 0.23 11.08
C VAL A 301 6.95 1.69 11.48
N ALA A 302 5.86 2.32 11.92
CA ALA A 302 5.86 3.71 12.35
C ALA A 302 6.47 3.88 13.76
N LYS A 303 6.37 2.85 14.62
CA LYS A 303 6.92 2.87 15.97
C LYS A 303 7.15 1.43 16.47
N GLY A 304 8.22 1.24 17.24
CA GLY A 304 8.47 -0.01 17.96
C GLY A 304 9.16 -1.10 17.14
N SER A 305 9.05 -2.33 17.63
CA SER A 305 9.66 -3.51 17.01
C SER A 305 8.83 -4.75 17.28
N GLY A 306 8.96 -5.74 16.39
CA GLY A 306 8.22 -6.98 16.49
C GLY A 306 8.56 -7.94 15.38
N TYR A 307 7.60 -8.80 15.07
CA TYR A 307 7.73 -9.71 13.93
C TYR A 307 6.38 -9.99 13.27
N SER A 308 6.44 -10.41 12.03
CA SER A 308 5.29 -10.95 11.30
C SER A 308 5.62 -12.35 10.82
N ILE A 309 4.62 -13.24 10.84
CA ILE A 309 4.73 -14.55 10.19
C ILE A 309 3.81 -14.48 8.97
N ILE A 310 4.38 -14.70 7.78
CA ILE A 310 3.64 -14.60 6.51
C ILE A 310 3.93 -15.88 5.71
N ASN A 311 2.90 -16.68 5.48
CA ASN A 311 3.02 -18.02 4.87
C ASN A 311 4.11 -18.88 5.53
N GLY A 312 4.15 -18.88 6.88
CA GLY A 312 5.11 -19.65 7.66
C GLY A 312 6.52 -19.04 7.74
N GLN A 313 6.80 -17.94 7.06
CA GLN A 313 8.10 -17.26 7.14
C GLN A 313 8.04 -16.14 8.18
N ARG A 314 9.02 -16.11 9.08
CA ARG A 314 9.15 -15.07 10.10
C ARG A 314 10.00 -13.90 9.62
N PHE A 315 9.49 -12.69 9.82
CA PHE A 315 10.14 -11.43 9.50
C PHE A 315 10.22 -10.55 10.75
N ASP A 316 11.40 -10.43 11.34
CA ASP A 316 11.62 -9.53 12.48
C ASP A 316 11.88 -8.11 11.96
N TRP A 317 11.09 -7.16 12.43
CA TRP A 317 11.11 -5.77 11.97
C TRP A 317 11.34 -4.79 13.14
N THR A 318 11.86 -3.65 12.79
CA THR A 318 12.08 -2.49 13.67
C THR A 318 11.53 -1.23 13.02
N GLU A 319 11.48 -0.13 13.76
CA GLU A 319 10.99 1.16 13.28
C GLU A 319 11.58 1.54 11.91
N ARG A 320 10.70 1.99 11.01
CA ARG A 320 10.94 2.36 9.60
C ARG A 320 11.16 1.18 8.63
N ASP A 321 11.27 -0.03 9.09
CA ASP A 321 11.28 -1.20 8.20
C ASP A 321 9.95 -1.30 7.43
N ILE A 322 10.02 -1.82 6.20
CA ILE A 322 8.87 -1.98 5.32
C ILE A 322 8.74 -3.46 4.97
N PHE A 323 7.54 -4.00 5.03
CA PHE A 323 7.28 -5.36 4.58
C PHE A 323 5.97 -5.47 3.82
N CYS A 324 5.80 -6.53 3.05
CA CYS A 324 4.58 -6.74 2.28
C CYS A 324 3.92 -8.08 2.57
N VAL A 325 2.58 -8.07 2.49
CA VAL A 325 1.71 -9.24 2.57
C VAL A 325 1.04 -9.42 1.22
N PRO A 326 1.39 -10.49 0.47
CA PRO A 326 0.71 -10.82 -0.78
C PRO A 326 -0.75 -11.20 -0.59
N SER A 327 -1.57 -10.98 -1.62
CA SER A 327 -2.96 -11.43 -1.65
C SER A 327 -3.06 -12.93 -1.33
N TRP A 328 -3.98 -13.30 -0.46
CA TRP A 328 -4.28 -14.66 -0.01
C TRP A 328 -3.16 -15.34 0.79
N ALA A 329 -2.15 -14.60 1.23
CA ALA A 329 -1.11 -15.10 2.14
C ALA A 329 -1.60 -15.07 3.59
N PHE A 330 -1.52 -16.18 4.32
CA PHE A 330 -1.72 -16.17 5.76
C PHE A 330 -0.70 -15.26 6.43
N HIS A 331 -1.16 -14.41 7.32
CA HIS A 331 -0.29 -13.47 8.05
C HIS A 331 -0.81 -13.23 9.46
N GLU A 332 0.13 -12.95 10.35
CA GLU A 332 -0.07 -12.53 11.73
C GLU A 332 1.09 -11.62 12.16
N HIS A 333 0.85 -10.77 13.14
CA HIS A 333 1.81 -9.77 13.62
C HIS A 333 1.96 -9.86 15.13
N ALA A 334 3.16 -9.61 15.64
CA ALA A 334 3.43 -9.61 17.07
C ALA A 334 4.34 -8.46 17.47
N ASN A 335 4.00 -7.82 18.58
CA ASN A 335 4.85 -6.83 19.25
C ASN A 335 5.86 -7.55 20.16
N ALA A 336 7.15 -7.37 19.91
CA ALA A 336 8.21 -8.00 20.69
C ALA A 336 8.54 -7.26 21.99
N SER A 337 8.07 -6.02 22.18
CA SER A 337 8.29 -5.25 23.40
C SER A 337 7.34 -5.69 24.52
N ALA A 338 7.86 -5.78 25.74
CA ALA A 338 7.06 -6.05 26.92
C ALA A 338 6.48 -4.77 27.55
N SER A 339 6.87 -3.58 27.11
CA SER A 339 6.52 -2.30 27.74
C SER A 339 5.92 -1.26 26.78
N ASP A 340 6.26 -1.33 25.50
CA ASP A 340 5.95 -0.30 24.53
C ASP A 340 5.04 -0.82 23.42
N ASP A 341 4.10 0.02 22.96
CA ASP A 341 3.26 -0.28 21.81
C ASP A 341 4.10 -0.34 20.53
N ALA A 342 3.75 -1.24 19.62
CA ALA A 342 4.19 -1.21 18.24
C ALA A 342 3.07 -0.66 17.35
N VAL A 343 3.43 0.19 16.38
CA VAL A 343 2.47 0.82 15.47
C VAL A 343 2.92 0.62 14.02
N LEU A 344 2.02 0.06 13.24
CA LEU A 344 2.23 -0.21 11.82
C LEU A 344 1.33 0.69 10.98
N PHE A 345 1.91 1.49 10.11
CA PHE A 345 1.21 2.11 8.99
C PHE A 345 1.02 1.08 7.90
N CYS A 346 -0.15 1.08 7.27
CA CYS A 346 -0.43 0.17 6.15
C CYS A 346 -1.17 0.89 5.03
N PHE A 347 -0.81 0.58 3.78
CA PHE A 347 -1.67 0.87 2.64
C PHE A 347 -1.88 -0.38 1.79
N ASN A 348 -3.00 -0.44 1.07
CA ASN A 348 -3.49 -1.64 0.43
C ASN A 348 -4.40 -1.33 -0.77
N ASP A 349 -4.71 -2.35 -1.56
CA ASP A 349 -5.64 -2.27 -2.69
C ASP A 349 -7.05 -2.82 -2.37
N LEU A 350 -7.41 -2.90 -1.08
CA LEU A 350 -8.74 -3.35 -0.65
C LEU A 350 -9.90 -2.58 -1.29
N PRO A 351 -9.84 -1.25 -1.49
CA PRO A 351 -10.92 -0.53 -2.16
C PRO A 351 -11.26 -1.09 -3.55
N VAL A 352 -10.25 -1.54 -4.28
CA VAL A 352 -10.44 -2.21 -5.58
C VAL A 352 -11.13 -3.55 -5.39
N MET A 353 -10.64 -4.39 -4.46
CA MET A 353 -11.23 -5.71 -4.18
C MET A 353 -12.69 -5.58 -3.74
N GLN A 354 -13.00 -4.61 -2.90
CA GLN A 354 -14.36 -4.38 -2.40
C GLN A 354 -15.30 -3.85 -3.49
N SER A 355 -14.85 -2.87 -4.29
CA SER A 355 -15.67 -2.26 -5.36
C SER A 355 -16.01 -3.25 -6.47
N LEU A 356 -15.12 -4.21 -6.73
CA LEU A 356 -15.31 -5.28 -7.72
C LEU A 356 -16.01 -6.53 -7.14
N GLY A 357 -16.31 -6.56 -5.84
CA GLY A 357 -16.90 -7.74 -5.19
C GLY A 357 -15.95 -8.93 -5.04
N LEU A 358 -14.65 -8.69 -5.09
CA LEU A 358 -13.59 -9.71 -5.04
C LEU A 358 -13.03 -9.94 -3.63
N TYR A 359 -13.47 -9.16 -2.63
CA TYR A 359 -12.99 -9.33 -1.26
C TYR A 359 -13.42 -10.66 -0.67
N ARG A 360 -12.47 -11.39 -0.14
CA ARG A 360 -12.65 -12.64 0.62
C ARG A 360 -11.66 -12.66 1.78
N GLU A 361 -12.07 -13.28 2.86
CA GLU A 361 -11.26 -13.42 4.07
C GLU A 361 -11.44 -14.80 4.67
N GLN A 362 -10.37 -15.33 5.29
CA GLN A 362 -10.37 -16.62 5.97
C GLN A 362 -9.41 -16.60 7.16
N ALA A 363 -9.91 -16.99 8.33
CA ALA A 363 -9.09 -17.24 9.51
C ALA A 363 -8.35 -18.59 9.39
N LEU A 364 -7.16 -18.69 9.97
CA LEU A 364 -6.50 -19.97 10.17
C LEU A 364 -7.20 -20.74 11.29
N ALA A 365 -7.69 -21.94 11.01
CA ALA A 365 -8.44 -22.74 11.97
C ALA A 365 -7.56 -23.67 12.82
N GLU A 366 -6.36 -23.96 12.35
CA GLU A 366 -5.41 -24.90 12.95
C GLU A 366 -4.51 -24.18 13.97
N ASN A 367 -3.91 -24.94 14.90
CA ASN A 367 -2.91 -24.47 15.86
C ASN A 367 -3.34 -23.19 16.62
N ASP A 368 -4.56 -23.19 17.14
CA ASP A 368 -5.18 -22.04 17.85
C ASP A 368 -5.17 -20.72 17.05
N GLY A 369 -5.09 -20.81 15.73
CA GLY A 369 -5.05 -19.68 14.82
C GLY A 369 -3.66 -19.10 14.57
N HIS A 370 -2.59 -19.82 14.87
CA HIS A 370 -1.21 -19.37 14.64
C HIS A 370 -0.49 -20.24 13.60
N GLN A 371 0.35 -19.63 12.81
CA GLN A 371 1.17 -20.31 11.81
C GLN A 371 2.35 -21.04 12.46
N ALA A 372 2.68 -22.22 11.94
CA ALA A 372 3.99 -22.81 12.18
C ALA A 372 5.06 -22.01 11.43
N VAL A 373 6.20 -21.78 12.07
CA VAL A 373 7.38 -21.18 11.43
C VAL A 373 8.16 -22.28 10.73
N LEU A 374 8.42 -22.13 9.43
CA LEU A 374 9.13 -23.10 8.57
C LEU A 374 10.63 -22.96 8.68
#